data_9763d813865b2a10d8f6b1a7d88e45be
#
_entry.id   9763d813865b2a10d8f6b1a7d88e45be
#
_cell.length_a   1.000
_cell.length_b   1.000
_cell.length_c   1.000
_cell.angle_alpha   90.00
_cell.angle_beta   90.00
_cell.angle_gamma   90.00
#
_symmetry.space_group_name_H-M   'P 1'
#
loop_
_entity.id
_entity.type
_entity.pdbx_description
1 polymer ?
#
loop_
_entity_poly.entity_id
_entity_poly.type
_entity_poly.pdbx_seq_one_letter_code
_entity_poly.pdbx_strand_id
1 'polypeptide(L)'
;MVNVEDIISIVRSSADMMKNGYADVSMKDGYANIVTSSDIAVQEYLCERLGKLLPGSGFLCEESDINDDGHEYTWIVDPIDGTCNYSRGIPQCAICVGLCHNDDMEIGVVYLPFTGEMFHAERGKGSFLNNRRINVSGRPFEDAVLCCALSVYHKEYARLCSDIILDAFTQCNDIRRFGAAAPELCYLAMGRCELYFEYVLSPWDYAAASLIVTEAGGYVMRADGRHLSPHKPSGIIAANSSESLSRLHDIVQKHESISKHAKLNKILTTS
;
A
#
# COMPACT_ATOMS: atom_id res chain seq x y z
N MET A 1 19.43 6.56 16.73
CA MET A 1 18.94 6.18 15.39
C MET A 1 18.19 4.89 15.56
N VAL A 2 16.95 4.80 15.07
CA VAL A 2 16.10 3.59 15.19
C VAL A 2 16.73 2.46 14.35
N ASN A 3 16.77 1.25 14.92
CA ASN A 3 17.26 0.07 14.19
C ASN A 3 16.06 -0.68 13.58
N VAL A 4 16.15 -1.04 12.31
CA VAL A 4 15.08 -1.79 11.60
C VAL A 4 14.79 -3.14 12.26
N GLU A 5 15.79 -3.81 12.85
CA GLU A 5 15.61 -5.10 13.54
C GLU A 5 14.70 -4.99 14.77
N ASP A 6 14.73 -3.83 15.48
CA ASP A 6 13.81 -3.59 16.60
C ASP A 6 12.37 -3.47 16.11
N ILE A 7 12.13 -2.79 14.98
CA ILE A 7 10.81 -2.68 14.36
C ILE A 7 10.34 -4.07 13.89
N ILE A 8 11.20 -4.84 13.22
CA ILE A 8 10.90 -6.20 12.76
C ILE A 8 10.48 -7.09 13.94
N SER A 9 11.18 -6.99 15.07
CA SER A 9 10.84 -7.74 16.28
C SER A 9 9.47 -7.36 16.84
N ILE A 10 9.16 -6.06 16.90
CA ILE A 10 7.87 -5.54 17.34
C ILE A 10 6.74 -6.01 16.42
N VAL A 11 6.90 -5.84 15.10
CA VAL A 11 5.91 -6.26 14.08
C VAL A 11 5.68 -7.77 14.11
N ARG A 12 6.74 -8.56 14.26
CA ARG A 12 6.61 -10.03 14.37
C ARG A 12 5.84 -10.44 15.61
N SER A 13 6.09 -9.78 16.74
CA SER A 13 5.40 -10.08 18.00
C SER A 13 3.91 -9.69 17.96
N SER A 14 3.54 -8.64 17.24
CA SER A 14 2.15 -8.23 17.10
C SER A 14 1.31 -9.22 16.28
N ALA A 15 1.94 -9.96 15.38
CA ALA A 15 1.26 -10.93 14.52
C ALA A 15 0.62 -12.11 15.29
N ASP A 16 1.08 -12.40 16.50
CA ASP A 16 0.45 -13.44 17.33
C ASP A 16 -0.98 -13.04 17.76
N MET A 17 -1.28 -11.74 17.79
CA MET A 17 -2.62 -11.21 18.05
C MET A 17 -3.57 -11.47 16.89
N MET A 18 -3.08 -11.45 15.63
CA MET A 18 -3.87 -11.76 14.44
C MET A 18 -4.29 -13.23 14.39
N LYS A 19 -3.39 -14.15 14.72
CA LYS A 19 -3.65 -15.61 14.61
C LYS A 19 -4.77 -16.11 15.52
N ASN A 20 -5.11 -15.36 16.55
CA ASN A 20 -6.10 -15.74 17.57
C ASN A 20 -7.46 -15.07 17.38
N GLY A 21 -7.67 -14.20 16.38
CA GLY A 21 -8.77 -13.26 16.35
C GLY A 21 -9.57 -13.16 15.06
N TYR A 22 -10.21 -14.25 14.58
CA TYR A 22 -11.19 -14.16 13.47
C TYR A 22 -12.56 -13.60 13.88
N ALA A 23 -12.75 -13.13 15.15
CA ALA A 23 -14.06 -13.21 15.76
C ALA A 23 -14.96 -11.99 15.57
N ASP A 24 -14.52 -10.77 15.80
CA ASP A 24 -15.46 -9.66 15.96
C ASP A 24 -15.32 -8.62 14.86
N VAL A 25 -16.08 -8.80 13.76
CA VAL A 25 -16.13 -7.86 12.64
C VAL A 25 -17.16 -6.78 12.93
N SER A 26 -16.73 -5.51 12.87
CA SER A 26 -17.59 -4.34 12.91
C SER A 26 -17.48 -3.55 11.60
N MET A 27 -18.53 -2.83 11.22
CA MET A 27 -18.53 -1.93 10.06
C MET A 27 -18.17 -0.52 10.51
N LYS A 28 -17.17 0.12 9.86
CA LYS A 28 -16.81 1.52 10.11
C LYS A 28 -17.74 2.46 9.33
N ASP A 29 -17.70 2.35 7.99
CA ASP A 29 -18.50 3.17 7.07
C ASP A 29 -18.85 2.35 5.81
N GLY A 30 -20.13 2.03 5.64
CA GLY A 30 -20.61 1.19 4.55
C GLY A 30 -20.20 -0.28 4.63
N TYR A 31 -20.61 -1.09 3.63
CA TYR A 31 -20.43 -2.56 3.63
C TYR A 31 -18.99 -3.01 3.34
N ALA A 32 -18.14 -2.13 2.83
CA ALA A 32 -16.78 -2.48 2.42
C ALA A 32 -15.73 -2.14 3.48
N ASN A 33 -16.00 -1.14 4.33
CA ASN A 33 -15.07 -0.69 5.36
C ASN A 33 -15.37 -1.39 6.68
N ILE A 34 -14.56 -2.37 7.03
CA ILE A 34 -14.71 -3.20 8.23
C ILE A 34 -13.47 -3.11 9.10
N VAL A 35 -13.66 -3.31 10.40
CA VAL A 35 -12.61 -3.42 11.41
C VAL A 35 -12.87 -4.66 12.26
N THR A 36 -11.82 -5.30 12.72
CA THR A 36 -11.89 -6.40 13.69
C THR A 36 -11.29 -5.98 15.04
N SER A 37 -11.58 -6.71 16.09
CA SER A 37 -10.92 -6.50 17.39
C SER A 37 -9.40 -6.69 17.31
N SER A 38 -8.92 -7.47 16.33
CA SER A 38 -7.50 -7.66 16.08
C SER A 38 -6.83 -6.41 15.51
N ASP A 39 -7.48 -5.66 14.61
CA ASP A 39 -6.94 -4.40 14.07
C ASP A 39 -6.63 -3.42 15.22
N ILE A 40 -7.59 -3.25 16.14
CA ILE A 40 -7.45 -2.36 17.29
C ILE A 40 -6.32 -2.84 18.22
N ALA A 41 -6.31 -4.14 18.59
CA ALA A 41 -5.32 -4.69 19.49
C ALA A 41 -3.89 -4.64 18.93
N VAL A 42 -3.73 -4.95 17.63
CA VAL A 42 -2.44 -4.86 16.93
C VAL A 42 -1.96 -3.42 16.89
N GLN A 43 -2.84 -2.46 16.55
CA GLN A 43 -2.48 -1.05 16.51
C GLN A 43 -2.05 -0.52 17.88
N GLU A 44 -2.81 -0.78 18.94
CA GLU A 44 -2.47 -0.35 20.30
C GLU A 44 -1.09 -0.89 20.72
N TYR A 45 -0.84 -2.18 20.46
CA TYR A 45 0.45 -2.80 20.74
C TYR A 45 1.60 -2.12 19.96
N LEU A 46 1.43 -1.91 18.65
CA LEU A 46 2.43 -1.27 17.80
C LEU A 46 2.72 0.16 18.27
N CYS A 47 1.68 0.98 18.47
CA CYS A 47 1.83 2.38 18.91
C CYS A 47 2.55 2.47 20.28
N GLU A 48 2.20 1.60 21.24
CA GLU A 48 2.88 1.57 22.53
C GLU A 48 4.38 1.26 22.41
N ARG A 49 4.74 0.25 21.58
CA ARG A 49 6.13 -0.21 21.45
C ARG A 49 6.97 0.74 20.61
N LEU A 50 6.42 1.23 19.48
CA LEU A 50 7.10 2.17 18.59
C LEU A 50 7.31 3.54 19.28
N GLY A 51 6.32 4.02 20.05
CA GLY A 51 6.48 5.25 20.84
C GLY A 51 7.56 5.17 21.92
N LYS A 52 7.77 3.97 22.51
CA LYS A 52 8.89 3.74 23.42
C LYS A 52 10.24 3.65 22.68
N LEU A 53 10.24 3.12 21.45
CA LEU A 53 11.44 3.01 20.62
C LEU A 53 11.93 4.38 20.14
N LEU A 54 11.02 5.31 19.82
CA LEU A 54 11.33 6.68 19.41
C LEU A 54 10.45 7.67 20.16
N PRO A 55 10.83 8.08 21.38
CA PRO A 55 10.06 9.05 22.17
C PRO A 55 9.95 10.42 21.45
N GLY A 56 8.77 10.99 21.42
CA GLY A 56 8.47 12.27 20.76
C GLY A 56 8.14 12.16 19.29
N SER A 57 8.01 10.95 18.74
CA SER A 57 7.47 10.74 17.39
C SER A 57 5.94 10.87 17.36
N GLY A 58 5.42 11.30 16.20
CA GLY A 58 4.00 11.29 15.86
C GLY A 58 3.55 9.92 15.33
N PHE A 59 2.22 9.79 15.13
CA PHE A 59 1.61 8.60 14.56
C PHE A 59 0.54 8.98 13.52
N LEU A 60 0.51 8.25 12.41
CA LEU A 60 -0.55 8.26 11.42
C LEU A 60 -1.01 6.80 11.24
N CYS A 61 -2.18 6.47 11.80
CA CYS A 61 -2.67 5.10 11.88
C CYS A 61 -4.06 4.97 11.30
N GLU A 62 -4.41 3.76 10.80
CA GLU A 62 -5.73 3.50 10.21
C GLU A 62 -6.87 3.58 11.22
N GLU A 63 -6.68 3.03 12.44
CA GLU A 63 -7.73 2.84 13.43
C GLU A 63 -7.83 3.97 14.48
N SER A 64 -7.25 5.12 14.20
CA SER A 64 -7.27 6.26 15.10
C SER A 64 -7.26 7.59 14.37
N ASP A 65 -7.93 8.60 14.94
CA ASP A 65 -7.90 9.99 14.48
C ASP A 65 -6.60 10.71 14.89
N ILE A 66 -5.52 9.97 15.19
CA ILE A 66 -4.24 10.56 15.53
C ILE A 66 -3.65 11.14 14.26
N ASN A 67 -3.80 12.44 14.09
CA ASN A 67 -3.20 13.20 13.01
C ASN A 67 -1.72 13.49 13.33
N ASP A 68 -0.90 13.52 12.30
CA ASP A 68 0.48 14.00 12.39
C ASP A 68 0.45 15.54 12.61
N ASP A 69 0.62 15.98 13.84
CA ASP A 69 0.63 17.39 14.23
C ASP A 69 2.01 18.05 14.04
N GLY A 70 2.76 17.66 12.99
CA GLY A 70 4.04 18.28 12.62
C GLY A 70 5.23 17.79 13.42
N HIS A 71 5.23 16.51 13.79
CA HIS A 71 6.41 15.85 14.37
C HIS A 71 7.52 15.68 13.32
N GLU A 72 8.77 15.80 13.73
CA GLU A 72 9.94 15.55 12.88
C GLU A 72 9.98 14.10 12.39
N TYR A 73 9.57 13.15 13.26
CA TYR A 73 9.42 11.74 12.94
C TYR A 73 7.99 11.28 13.15
N THR A 74 7.43 10.59 12.15
CA THR A 74 6.07 10.04 12.19
C THR A 74 6.07 8.56 11.85
N TRP A 75 5.47 7.75 12.71
CA TRP A 75 5.13 6.36 12.42
C TRP A 75 3.86 6.30 11.58
N ILE A 76 3.88 5.57 10.48
CA ILE A 76 2.73 5.32 9.61
C ILE A 76 2.39 3.84 9.75
N VAL A 77 1.20 3.53 10.27
CA VAL A 77 0.86 2.18 10.72
C VAL A 77 -0.47 1.72 10.13
N ASP A 78 -0.45 0.56 9.49
CA ASP A 78 -1.63 -0.22 9.19
C ASP A 78 -1.54 -1.53 10.00
N PRO A 79 -2.44 -1.73 10.96
CA PRO A 79 -2.42 -2.93 11.79
C PRO A 79 -2.71 -4.20 10.99
N ILE A 80 -3.63 -4.13 10.00
CA ILE A 80 -4.00 -5.27 9.13
C ILE A 80 -4.43 -4.76 7.76
N ASP A 81 -3.48 -4.47 6.86
CA ASP A 81 -3.81 -4.28 5.44
C ASP A 81 -4.48 -5.55 4.89
N GLY A 82 -5.67 -5.37 4.34
CA GLY A 82 -6.50 -6.49 3.88
C GLY A 82 -7.42 -7.06 4.95
N THR A 83 -8.01 -6.25 5.83
CA THR A 83 -8.98 -6.65 6.87
C THR A 83 -10.13 -7.51 6.32
N CYS A 84 -10.58 -7.22 5.09
CA CYS A 84 -11.60 -8.04 4.40
C CYS A 84 -11.11 -9.47 4.13
N ASN A 85 -9.84 -9.65 3.73
CA ASN A 85 -9.21 -10.96 3.55
C ASN A 85 -9.07 -11.65 4.91
N TYR A 86 -8.53 -10.94 5.88
CA TYR A 86 -8.33 -11.46 7.23
C TYR A 86 -9.61 -11.99 7.84
N SER A 87 -10.70 -11.21 7.81
CA SER A 87 -12.01 -11.60 8.36
C SER A 87 -12.63 -12.85 7.70
N ARG A 88 -12.13 -13.24 6.53
CA ARG A 88 -12.58 -14.42 5.78
C ARG A 88 -11.58 -15.58 5.78
N GLY A 89 -10.47 -15.45 6.52
CA GLY A 89 -9.42 -16.46 6.54
C GLY A 89 -8.62 -16.57 5.23
N ILE A 90 -8.66 -15.53 4.39
CA ILE A 90 -7.82 -15.44 3.19
C ILE A 90 -6.44 -14.94 3.63
N PRO A 91 -5.33 -15.67 3.35
CA PRO A 91 -4.02 -15.39 3.93
C PRO A 91 -3.29 -14.17 3.33
N GLN A 92 -3.94 -13.39 2.49
CA GLN A 92 -3.40 -12.20 1.84
C GLN A 92 -3.72 -10.95 2.64
N CYS A 93 -2.99 -10.75 3.73
CA CYS A 93 -3.03 -9.56 4.56
C CYS A 93 -1.67 -9.33 5.22
N ALA A 94 -1.42 -8.11 5.65
CA ALA A 94 -0.13 -7.72 6.21
C ALA A 94 -0.26 -6.74 7.37
N ILE A 95 0.79 -6.69 8.22
CA ILE A 95 1.04 -5.61 9.18
C ILE A 95 2.05 -4.67 8.54
N CYS A 96 1.74 -3.37 8.47
CA CYS A 96 2.58 -2.38 7.82
C CYS A 96 3.04 -1.33 8.83
N VAL A 97 4.35 -1.07 8.88
CA VAL A 97 4.96 -0.02 9.70
C VAL A 97 5.97 0.76 8.87
N GLY A 98 5.73 2.06 8.72
CA GLY A 98 6.67 3.00 8.14
C GLY A 98 7.19 3.98 9.17
N LEU A 99 8.45 4.38 9.08
CA LEU A 99 9.00 5.55 9.76
C LEU A 99 9.32 6.62 8.74
N CYS A 100 8.70 7.77 8.90
CA CYS A 100 8.92 8.96 8.09
C CYS A 100 9.70 10.00 8.88
N HIS A 101 10.67 10.66 8.24
CA HIS A 101 11.34 11.86 8.73
C HIS A 101 10.90 13.05 7.86
N ASN A 102 10.09 13.94 8.42
CA ASN A 102 9.36 14.96 7.67
C ASN A 102 8.52 14.32 6.54
N ASP A 103 8.83 14.59 5.26
CA ASP A 103 8.15 14.01 4.07
C ASP A 103 8.88 12.80 3.47
N ASP A 104 9.95 12.33 4.10
CA ASP A 104 10.82 11.28 3.57
C ASP A 104 10.69 9.97 4.33
N MET A 105 10.32 8.89 3.64
CA MET A 105 10.31 7.55 4.23
C MET A 105 11.74 7.09 4.51
N GLU A 106 12.03 6.75 5.78
CA GLU A 106 13.34 6.27 6.23
C GLU A 106 13.39 4.75 6.39
N ILE A 107 12.31 4.17 6.93
CA ILE A 107 12.21 2.72 7.16
C ILE A 107 10.81 2.26 6.75
N GLY A 108 10.72 1.13 6.07
CA GLY A 108 9.48 0.43 5.77
C GLY A 108 9.57 -1.04 6.16
N VAL A 109 8.56 -1.54 6.88
CA VAL A 109 8.41 -2.95 7.26
C VAL A 109 7.00 -3.40 6.92
N VAL A 110 6.88 -4.49 6.17
CA VAL A 110 5.62 -5.13 5.80
C VAL A 110 5.74 -6.63 6.11
N TYR A 111 4.91 -7.14 6.99
CA TYR A 111 4.92 -8.54 7.40
C TYR A 111 3.64 -9.24 7.03
N LEU A 112 3.73 -10.32 6.27
CA LEU A 112 2.63 -11.21 5.92
C LEU A 112 2.64 -12.41 6.89
N PRO A 113 1.84 -12.42 7.95
CA PRO A 113 1.98 -13.40 9.04
C PRO A 113 1.67 -14.83 8.62
N PHE A 114 0.74 -14.99 7.67
CA PHE A 114 0.28 -16.32 7.23
C PHE A 114 1.25 -17.03 6.30
N THR A 115 2.11 -16.28 5.60
CA THR A 115 3.18 -16.83 4.74
C THR A 115 4.55 -16.75 5.39
N GLY A 116 4.69 -15.99 6.48
CA GLY A 116 5.97 -15.75 7.16
C GLY A 116 6.92 -14.87 6.37
N GLU A 117 6.42 -14.06 5.44
CA GLU A 117 7.19 -13.17 4.60
C GLU A 117 7.35 -11.79 5.28
N MET A 118 8.57 -11.47 5.70
CA MET A 118 8.95 -10.19 6.31
C MET A 118 9.73 -9.37 5.28
N PHE A 119 9.07 -8.37 4.70
CA PHE A 119 9.70 -7.39 3.83
C PHE A 119 10.15 -6.19 4.63
N HIS A 120 11.35 -5.68 4.37
CA HIS A 120 11.81 -4.45 4.98
C HIS A 120 12.79 -3.70 4.07
N ALA A 121 12.85 -2.40 4.26
CA ALA A 121 13.84 -1.53 3.63
C ALA A 121 14.21 -0.39 4.59
N GLU A 122 15.45 0.06 4.47
CA GLU A 122 15.95 1.32 5.00
C GLU A 122 16.45 2.17 3.82
N ARG A 123 16.17 3.47 3.84
CA ARG A 123 16.58 4.40 2.78
C ARG A 123 18.08 4.28 2.48
N GLY A 124 18.43 4.04 1.21
CA GLY A 124 19.79 3.87 0.71
C GLY A 124 20.48 2.56 1.06
N LYS A 125 19.77 1.60 1.69
CA LYS A 125 20.38 0.30 2.07
C LYS A 125 19.83 -0.89 1.28
N GLY A 126 18.78 -0.69 0.49
CA GLY A 126 18.11 -1.70 -0.31
C GLY A 126 16.98 -2.41 0.43
N SER A 127 16.30 -3.29 -0.30
CA SER A 127 15.14 -4.06 0.18
C SER A 127 15.47 -5.51 0.44
N PHE A 128 14.77 -6.09 1.41
CA PHE A 128 15.01 -7.45 1.87
C PHE A 128 13.69 -8.21 2.11
N LEU A 129 13.70 -9.50 1.83
CA LEU A 129 12.69 -10.47 2.26
C LEU A 129 13.36 -11.49 3.16
N ASN A 130 12.90 -11.62 4.42
CA ASN A 130 13.50 -12.54 5.40
C ASN A 130 15.03 -12.45 5.40
N ASN A 131 15.56 -11.22 5.47
CA ASN A 131 16.99 -10.87 5.45
C ASN A 131 17.76 -11.25 4.17
N ARG A 132 17.06 -11.64 3.10
CA ARG A 132 17.66 -11.82 1.77
C ARG A 132 17.35 -10.60 0.90
N ARG A 133 18.39 -10.01 0.31
CA ARG A 133 18.22 -8.88 -0.60
C ARG A 133 17.32 -9.25 -1.76
N ILE A 134 16.39 -8.37 -2.11
CA ILE A 134 15.45 -8.52 -3.22
C ILE A 134 15.61 -7.38 -4.21
N ASN A 135 15.18 -7.62 -5.44
CA ASN A 135 15.11 -6.61 -6.50
C ASN A 135 13.87 -6.88 -7.35
N VAL A 136 13.39 -5.83 -8.01
CA VAL A 136 12.33 -5.94 -9.01
C VAL A 136 12.80 -6.82 -10.20
N SER A 137 11.85 -7.34 -10.97
CA SER A 137 12.16 -8.11 -12.19
C SER A 137 12.61 -7.19 -13.34
N GLY A 138 13.26 -7.77 -14.34
CA GLY A 138 13.60 -7.08 -15.60
C GLY A 138 12.63 -7.38 -16.74
N ARG A 139 11.41 -7.90 -16.49
CA ARG A 139 10.46 -8.24 -17.55
C ARG A 139 9.89 -6.97 -18.19
N PRO A 140 9.69 -6.96 -19.51
CA PRO A 140 9.07 -5.84 -20.21
C PRO A 140 7.56 -5.77 -19.91
N PHE A 141 6.92 -4.68 -20.31
CA PHE A 141 5.50 -4.43 -20.04
C PHE A 141 4.58 -5.53 -20.62
N GLU A 142 4.91 -6.07 -21.80
CA GLU A 142 4.14 -7.11 -22.48
C GLU A 142 4.13 -8.44 -21.72
N ASP A 143 5.19 -8.75 -20.95
CA ASP A 143 5.31 -9.94 -20.12
C ASP A 143 4.87 -9.67 -18.66
N ALA A 144 4.44 -8.44 -18.37
CA ALA A 144 4.13 -8.01 -17.02
C ALA A 144 2.85 -8.63 -16.47
N VAL A 145 2.86 -8.91 -15.17
CA VAL A 145 1.66 -9.12 -14.36
C VAL A 145 1.34 -7.82 -13.62
N LEU A 146 0.12 -7.31 -13.84
CA LEU A 146 -0.40 -6.15 -13.13
C LEU A 146 -1.18 -6.57 -11.88
N CYS A 147 -0.75 -6.13 -10.69
CA CYS A 147 -1.56 -6.14 -9.50
C CYS A 147 -2.44 -4.89 -9.47
N CYS A 148 -3.75 -5.03 -9.18
CA CYS A 148 -4.67 -3.90 -9.29
C CYS A 148 -5.90 -4.02 -8.39
N ALA A 149 -6.53 -2.87 -8.09
CA ALA A 149 -7.79 -2.82 -7.37
C ALA A 149 -8.78 -1.80 -7.97
N LEU A 150 -10.04 -1.93 -7.56
CA LEU A 150 -11.17 -1.12 -8.06
C LEU A 150 -11.59 -0.02 -7.09
N SER A 151 -10.71 0.41 -6.16
CA SER A 151 -10.99 1.41 -5.11
C SER A 151 -12.24 1.05 -4.32
N VAL A 152 -12.16 0.00 -3.50
CA VAL A 152 -13.31 -0.67 -2.87
C VAL A 152 -14.15 0.24 -1.97
N TYR A 153 -13.56 1.27 -1.37
CA TYR A 153 -14.23 2.27 -0.53
C TYR A 153 -14.83 3.43 -1.33
N HIS A 154 -14.43 3.57 -2.62
CA HIS A 154 -14.81 4.67 -3.53
C HIS A 154 -15.38 4.11 -4.83
N LYS A 155 -16.53 3.43 -4.73
CA LYS A 155 -17.18 2.72 -5.85
C LYS A 155 -17.60 3.62 -7.01
N GLU A 156 -17.67 4.93 -6.81
CA GLU A 156 -17.85 5.93 -7.86
C GLU A 156 -16.72 5.93 -8.89
N TYR A 157 -15.52 5.43 -8.53
CA TYR A 157 -14.40 5.28 -9.45
C TYR A 157 -14.33 3.91 -10.13
N ALA A 158 -15.19 2.96 -9.76
CA ALA A 158 -15.12 1.58 -10.26
C ALA A 158 -15.10 1.49 -11.79
N ARG A 159 -15.88 2.33 -12.47
CA ARG A 159 -15.90 2.37 -13.95
C ARG A 159 -14.56 2.86 -14.50
N LEU A 160 -14.02 3.95 -13.95
CA LEU A 160 -12.72 4.50 -14.37
C LEU A 160 -11.60 3.47 -14.14
N CYS A 161 -11.56 2.87 -12.95
CA CYS A 161 -10.58 1.82 -12.64
C CYS A 161 -10.70 0.63 -13.60
N SER A 162 -11.93 0.18 -13.90
CA SER A 162 -12.15 -0.94 -14.84
C SER A 162 -11.65 -0.61 -16.23
N ASP A 163 -11.89 0.61 -16.74
CA ASP A 163 -11.43 1.01 -18.07
C ASP A 163 -9.90 1.11 -18.14
N ILE A 164 -9.24 1.61 -17.08
CA ILE A 164 -7.77 1.63 -16.94
C ILE A 164 -7.21 0.20 -16.91
N ILE A 165 -7.76 -0.66 -16.05
CA ILE A 165 -7.29 -2.05 -15.89
C ILE A 165 -7.47 -2.83 -17.19
N LEU A 166 -8.59 -2.66 -17.89
CA LEU A 166 -8.85 -3.32 -19.17
C LEU A 166 -7.84 -2.87 -20.24
N ASP A 167 -7.55 -1.57 -20.33
CA ASP A 167 -6.58 -1.04 -21.30
C ASP A 167 -5.17 -1.58 -21.01
N ALA A 168 -4.75 -1.58 -19.74
CA ALA A 168 -3.47 -2.15 -19.33
C ALA A 168 -3.41 -3.67 -19.60
N PHE A 169 -4.48 -4.42 -19.30
CA PHE A 169 -4.58 -5.85 -19.52
C PHE A 169 -4.41 -6.25 -20.98
N THR A 170 -4.94 -5.45 -21.92
CA THR A 170 -4.77 -5.74 -23.36
C THR A 170 -3.32 -5.56 -23.85
N GLN A 171 -2.45 -5.02 -23.02
CA GLN A 171 -1.07 -4.69 -23.36
C GLN A 171 -0.04 -5.42 -22.49
N CYS A 172 -0.44 -6.04 -21.39
CA CYS A 172 0.41 -6.84 -20.50
C CYS A 172 -0.02 -8.32 -20.53
N ASN A 173 0.72 -9.18 -19.82
CA ASN A 173 0.49 -10.61 -19.84
C ASN A 173 -0.78 -11.02 -19.06
N ASP A 174 -0.94 -10.51 -17.82
CA ASP A 174 -2.05 -10.94 -16.95
C ASP A 174 -2.29 -9.92 -15.83
N ILE A 175 -3.41 -10.08 -15.11
CA ILE A 175 -3.76 -9.27 -13.95
C ILE A 175 -3.95 -10.14 -12.70
N ARG A 176 -3.67 -9.54 -11.53
CA ARG A 176 -3.98 -10.14 -10.23
C ARG A 176 -4.66 -9.11 -9.34
N ARG A 177 -5.55 -9.59 -8.47
CA ARG A 177 -6.14 -8.81 -7.38
C ARG A 177 -6.12 -9.67 -6.12
N PHE A 178 -5.14 -9.39 -5.25
CA PHE A 178 -5.03 -10.11 -3.98
C PHE A 178 -5.85 -9.45 -2.87
N GLY A 179 -6.15 -8.15 -2.99
CA GLY A 179 -7.05 -7.42 -2.11
C GLY A 179 -6.39 -6.86 -0.84
N ALA A 180 -5.09 -6.62 -0.91
CA ALA A 180 -4.29 -5.95 0.10
C ALA A 180 -3.13 -5.21 -0.60
N ALA A 181 -3.02 -3.90 -0.42
CA ALA A 181 -2.14 -3.05 -1.22
C ALA A 181 -0.66 -3.28 -0.93
N ALA A 182 -0.27 -3.33 0.34
CA ALA A 182 1.12 -3.49 0.73
C ALA A 182 1.72 -4.84 0.32
N PRO A 183 1.05 -6.01 0.47
CA PRO A 183 1.49 -7.26 -0.12
C PRO A 183 1.70 -7.21 -1.63
N GLU A 184 0.78 -6.59 -2.37
CA GLU A 184 0.86 -6.48 -3.83
C GLU A 184 2.08 -5.65 -4.25
N LEU A 185 2.34 -4.52 -3.58
CA LEU A 185 3.55 -3.71 -3.78
C LEU A 185 4.84 -4.47 -3.39
N CYS A 186 4.82 -5.24 -2.30
CA CYS A 186 5.94 -6.09 -1.91
C CYS A 186 6.22 -7.20 -2.94
N TYR A 187 5.18 -7.73 -3.58
CA TYR A 187 5.35 -8.71 -4.67
C TYR A 187 6.01 -8.08 -5.90
N LEU A 188 5.71 -6.81 -6.20
CA LEU A 188 6.44 -6.06 -7.22
C LEU A 188 7.91 -5.88 -6.83
N ALA A 189 8.20 -5.48 -5.58
CA ALA A 189 9.55 -5.28 -5.09
C ALA A 189 10.45 -6.52 -5.20
N MET A 190 9.87 -7.72 -5.14
CA MET A 190 10.62 -8.98 -5.26
C MET A 190 10.49 -9.65 -6.64
N GLY A 191 9.88 -8.97 -7.62
CA GLY A 191 9.79 -9.43 -9.00
C GLY A 191 8.77 -10.56 -9.25
N ARG A 192 7.74 -10.70 -8.39
CA ARG A 192 6.60 -11.62 -8.62
C ARG A 192 5.57 -11.02 -9.57
N CYS A 193 5.46 -9.70 -9.61
CA CYS A 193 4.70 -8.91 -10.58
C CYS A 193 5.54 -7.70 -11.00
N GLU A 194 5.11 -6.99 -12.02
CA GLU A 194 5.87 -5.88 -12.61
C GLU A 194 5.17 -4.54 -12.49
N LEU A 195 3.83 -4.56 -12.36
CA LEU A 195 2.99 -3.37 -12.37
C LEU A 195 2.04 -3.39 -11.17
N TYR A 196 1.72 -2.19 -10.68
CA TYR A 196 0.69 -1.99 -9.65
C TYR A 196 -0.15 -0.75 -9.98
N PHE A 197 -1.47 -0.86 -9.75
CA PHE A 197 -2.40 0.25 -9.88
C PHE A 197 -3.54 0.16 -8.86
N GLU A 198 -3.71 1.23 -8.07
CA GLU A 198 -4.92 1.50 -7.31
C GLU A 198 -5.21 3.00 -7.28
N TYR A 199 -6.49 3.40 -7.45
CA TYR A 199 -6.84 4.79 -7.68
C TYR A 199 -7.00 5.63 -6.42
N VAL A 200 -7.33 5.00 -5.27
CA VAL A 200 -7.43 5.66 -3.96
C VAL A 200 -6.88 4.75 -2.88
N LEU A 201 -5.83 5.18 -2.24
CA LEU A 201 -5.20 4.54 -1.09
C LEU A 201 -4.96 5.56 0.02
N SER A 202 -5.03 5.12 1.25
CA SER A 202 -4.58 5.87 2.42
C SER A 202 -3.06 5.75 2.62
N PRO A 203 -2.43 6.67 3.36
CA PRO A 203 -0.98 6.62 3.60
C PRO A 203 -0.47 5.30 4.15
N TRP A 204 -1.18 4.69 5.08
CA TRP A 204 -0.78 3.46 5.74
C TRP A 204 -0.79 2.24 4.82
N ASP A 205 -1.61 2.24 3.74
CA ASP A 205 -1.67 1.17 2.74
C ASP A 205 -0.39 1.10 1.88
N TYR A 206 0.31 2.23 1.68
CA TYR A 206 1.39 2.30 0.69
C TYR A 206 2.73 2.83 1.20
N ALA A 207 2.78 3.63 2.29
CA ALA A 207 4.01 4.34 2.67
C ALA A 207 5.19 3.40 2.91
N ALA A 208 5.02 2.38 3.76
CA ALA A 208 6.06 1.39 4.02
C ALA A 208 6.45 0.61 2.76
N ALA A 209 5.46 0.14 2.00
CA ALA A 209 5.68 -0.66 0.80
C ALA A 209 6.30 0.14 -0.35
N SER A 210 6.01 1.45 -0.47
CA SER A 210 6.62 2.31 -1.49
C SER A 210 8.13 2.44 -1.33
N LEU A 211 8.62 2.54 -0.08
CA LEU A 211 10.07 2.51 0.19
C LEU A 211 10.66 1.15 -0.18
N ILE A 212 9.98 0.05 0.15
CA ILE A 212 10.42 -1.31 -0.20
C ILE A 212 10.55 -1.47 -1.71
N VAL A 213 9.59 -0.97 -2.50
CA VAL A 213 9.66 -0.98 -3.97
C VAL A 213 10.82 -0.14 -4.47
N THR A 214 10.98 1.07 -3.98
CA THR A 214 12.03 2.00 -4.42
C THR A 214 13.43 1.46 -4.12
N GLU A 215 13.64 0.94 -2.93
CA GLU A 215 14.91 0.35 -2.50
C GLU A 215 15.21 -1.00 -3.21
N ALA A 216 14.19 -1.65 -3.77
CA ALA A 216 14.36 -2.81 -4.67
C ALA A 216 14.70 -2.43 -6.11
N GLY A 217 14.79 -1.13 -6.44
CA GLY A 217 15.06 -0.61 -7.79
C GLY A 217 13.82 -0.42 -8.65
N GLY A 218 12.61 -0.50 -8.07
CA GLY A 218 11.35 -0.17 -8.72
C GLY A 218 11.02 1.33 -8.64
N TYR A 219 9.90 1.69 -9.20
CA TYR A 219 9.42 3.06 -9.29
C TYR A 219 7.99 3.15 -8.76
N VAL A 220 7.73 4.15 -7.94
CA VAL A 220 6.40 4.44 -7.39
C VAL A 220 6.10 5.92 -7.60
N MET A 221 4.89 6.23 -8.04
CA MET A 221 4.42 7.61 -8.10
C MET A 221 2.90 7.69 -7.94
N ARG A 222 2.41 8.90 -7.76
CA ARG A 222 0.97 9.15 -7.78
C ARG A 222 0.41 8.93 -9.18
N ALA A 223 -0.81 8.44 -9.25
CA ALA A 223 -1.53 8.23 -10.51
C ALA A 223 -1.69 9.54 -11.33
N ASP A 224 -1.68 10.71 -10.67
CA ASP A 224 -1.72 12.02 -11.32
C ASP A 224 -0.34 12.57 -11.76
N GLY A 225 0.73 11.78 -11.63
CA GLY A 225 2.09 12.13 -12.03
C GLY A 225 2.86 13.01 -11.05
N ARG A 226 2.25 13.41 -9.92
CA ARG A 226 2.92 14.24 -8.91
C ARG A 226 3.76 13.38 -7.96
N HIS A 227 4.59 14.07 -7.16
CA HIS A 227 5.37 13.43 -6.11
C HIS A 227 4.47 12.77 -5.06
N LEU A 228 4.85 11.59 -4.59
CA LEU A 228 4.15 10.86 -3.56
C LEU A 228 4.48 11.44 -2.18
N SER A 229 3.46 11.87 -1.44
CA SER A 229 3.60 12.26 -0.03
C SER A 229 3.19 11.08 0.85
N PRO A 230 3.97 10.71 1.86
CA PRO A 230 3.62 9.62 2.77
C PRO A 230 2.49 9.98 3.75
N HIS A 231 2.01 11.21 3.75
CA HIS A 231 1.01 11.71 4.70
C HIS A 231 -0.40 11.90 4.11
N LYS A 232 -0.60 11.69 2.80
CA LYS A 232 -1.87 12.06 2.13
C LYS A 232 -2.44 10.93 1.29
N PRO A 233 -3.75 10.71 1.32
CA PRO A 233 -4.40 9.76 0.40
C PRO A 233 -4.03 10.05 -1.05
N SER A 234 -3.79 9.00 -1.82
CA SER A 234 -3.31 9.11 -3.20
C SER A 234 -3.73 7.91 -4.04
N GLY A 235 -3.95 8.13 -5.34
CA GLY A 235 -3.85 7.05 -6.32
C GLY A 235 -2.40 6.70 -6.56
N ILE A 236 -2.09 5.41 -6.62
CA ILE A 236 -0.73 4.89 -6.73
C ILE A 236 -0.59 4.08 -8.01
N ILE A 237 0.50 4.34 -8.72
CA ILE A 237 1.05 3.43 -9.74
C ILE A 237 2.48 3.08 -9.39
N ALA A 238 2.84 1.83 -9.62
CA ALA A 238 4.22 1.39 -9.46
C ALA A 238 4.62 0.43 -10.59
N ALA A 239 5.91 0.40 -10.90
CA ALA A 239 6.46 -0.47 -11.93
C ALA A 239 7.90 -0.88 -11.64
N ASN A 240 8.32 -1.97 -12.28
CA ASN A 240 9.69 -2.49 -12.22
C ASN A 240 10.71 -1.64 -13.01
N SER A 241 10.25 -0.78 -13.92
CA SER A 241 11.11 0.09 -14.72
C SER A 241 10.46 1.46 -14.96
N SER A 242 11.26 2.48 -15.22
CA SER A 242 10.76 3.82 -15.58
C SER A 242 9.95 3.82 -16.89
N GLU A 243 10.31 2.97 -17.85
CA GLU A 243 9.56 2.80 -19.10
C GLU A 243 8.17 2.23 -18.85
N SER A 244 8.09 1.13 -18.07
CA SER A 244 6.82 0.52 -17.69
C SER A 244 5.94 1.47 -16.86
N LEU A 245 6.56 2.26 -15.96
CA LEU A 245 5.84 3.27 -15.18
C LEU A 245 5.24 4.37 -16.06
N SER A 246 6.04 4.89 -17.02
CA SER A 246 5.57 5.92 -17.96
C SER A 246 4.39 5.42 -18.79
N ARG A 247 4.49 4.20 -19.31
CA ARG A 247 3.41 3.59 -20.10
C ARG A 247 2.13 3.37 -19.29
N LEU A 248 2.26 2.89 -18.06
CA LEU A 248 1.10 2.74 -17.15
C LEU A 248 0.48 4.09 -16.81
N HIS A 249 1.31 5.12 -16.58
CA HIS A 249 0.85 6.48 -16.32
C HIS A 249 0.08 7.05 -17.54
N ASP A 250 0.55 6.85 -18.75
CA ASP A 250 -0.12 7.31 -19.98
C ASP A 250 -1.52 6.67 -20.13
N ILE A 251 -1.64 5.38 -19.80
CA ILE A 251 -2.94 4.68 -19.76
C ILE A 251 -3.87 5.35 -18.73
N VAL A 252 -3.40 5.61 -17.51
CA VAL A 252 -4.19 6.27 -16.45
C VAL A 252 -4.66 7.65 -16.90
N GLN A 253 -3.75 8.50 -17.40
CA GLN A 253 -4.04 9.86 -17.83
C GLN A 253 -5.05 9.91 -18.99
N LYS A 254 -4.95 8.99 -19.95
CA LYS A 254 -5.91 8.83 -21.05
C LYS A 254 -7.33 8.66 -20.51
N HIS A 255 -7.55 7.73 -19.57
CA HIS A 255 -8.89 7.42 -19.05
C HIS A 255 -9.40 8.49 -18.08
N GLU A 256 -8.54 9.11 -17.28
CA GLU A 256 -8.92 10.29 -16.48
C GLU A 256 -9.43 11.44 -17.34
N SER A 257 -8.74 11.74 -18.43
CA SER A 257 -9.14 12.80 -19.35
C SER A 257 -10.50 12.52 -19.99
N ILE A 258 -10.76 11.29 -20.44
CA ILE A 258 -12.05 10.85 -20.96
C ILE A 258 -13.16 10.99 -19.91
N SER A 259 -12.92 10.55 -18.68
CA SER A 259 -13.88 10.64 -17.59
C SER A 259 -14.25 12.09 -17.24
N LYS A 260 -13.27 13.00 -17.21
CA LYS A 260 -13.48 14.45 -16.97
C LYS A 260 -14.33 15.06 -18.08
N HIS A 261 -14.06 14.76 -19.36
CA HIS A 261 -14.85 15.26 -20.50
C HIS A 261 -16.29 14.73 -20.49
N ALA A 262 -16.49 13.45 -20.15
CA ALA A 262 -17.83 12.86 -20.07
C ALA A 262 -18.69 13.52 -18.96
N LYS A 263 -18.09 13.84 -17.80
CA LYS A 263 -18.77 14.56 -16.71
C LYS A 263 -19.13 15.99 -17.13
N LEU A 264 -18.25 16.70 -17.84
CA LEU A 264 -18.48 18.07 -18.32
C LEU A 264 -19.64 18.10 -19.35
N ASN A 265 -19.64 17.18 -20.32
CA ASN A 265 -20.70 17.07 -21.32
C ASN A 265 -22.06 16.76 -20.68
N LYS A 266 -22.11 15.93 -19.63
CA LYS A 266 -23.33 15.62 -18.91
C LYS A 266 -23.93 16.84 -18.19
N ILE A 267 -23.07 17.72 -17.65
CA ILE A 267 -23.48 18.98 -17.03
C ILE A 267 -24.06 19.93 -18.08
N LEU A 268 -23.42 20.05 -19.25
CA LEU A 268 -23.83 20.94 -20.34
C LEU A 268 -25.10 20.48 -21.04
N THR A 269 -25.48 19.21 -20.99
CA THR A 269 -26.70 18.67 -21.60
C THR A 269 -27.92 18.63 -20.67
N THR A 270 -27.71 18.87 -19.37
CA THR A 270 -28.75 18.92 -18.33
C THR A 270 -29.08 20.35 -17.86
N SER A 271 -28.40 21.35 -18.40
CA SER A 271 -28.70 22.79 -18.27
C SER A 271 -29.43 23.31 -19.50
#